data_9dd9f390e6c60a73996b56eef9d609e5
#
_entry.id   9dd9f390e6c60a73996b56eef9d609e5
#
_cell.length_a   1.000
_cell.length_b   1.000
_cell.length_c   1.000
_cell.angle_alpha   90.00
_cell.angle_beta   90.00
_cell.angle_gamma   90.00
#
_symmetry.space_group_name_H-M   'P 1'
#
loop_
_entity.id
_entity.type
_entity.pdbx_description
1 polymer ?
#
loop_
_entity_poly.entity_id
_entity_poly.type
_entity_poly.pdbx_seq_one_letter_code
_entity_poly.pdbx_strand_id
1 'polypeptide(L)'
;MTEPWIGPSSIFFIGCQSNAPASSVFLDYLSDSRQELRVRREIQLSGGEITILKAIGLSGSQVAGKFLIERIEEVEAGELIDTVGGLVEMGYLLSTKVNIRTMQDVERSSFRVNPSYAHDLKDALDPYRRREQEKHRRRRRG
;
A
#
# COMPACT_ATOMS: atom_id res chain seq x y z
N MET A 1 -0.99 4.69 -55.78
CA MET A 1 -0.44 5.63 -54.83
C MET A 1 -0.93 5.41 -53.40
N THR A 2 -2.01 4.73 -53.23
CA THR A 2 -2.53 4.36 -51.92
C THR A 2 -2.14 2.95 -51.45
N GLU A 3 -1.53 2.20 -52.29
CA GLU A 3 -1.14 0.81 -52.10
C GLU A 3 -0.17 0.57 -50.91
N PRO A 4 0.80 1.45 -50.63
CA PRO A 4 1.73 1.24 -49.53
C PRO A 4 1.06 1.19 -48.15
N TRP A 5 -0.11 1.71 -48.03
CA TRP A 5 -0.84 1.76 -46.78
C TRP A 5 -1.48 0.46 -46.36
N ILE A 6 -1.83 -0.37 -47.32
CA ILE A 6 -2.55 -1.61 -47.06
C ILE A 6 -1.59 -2.68 -46.55
N GLY A 7 -0.38 -2.74 -47.12
CA GLY A 7 0.63 -3.73 -46.78
C GLY A 7 1.11 -3.66 -45.30
N PRO A 8 1.54 -2.52 -44.80
CA PRO A 8 1.99 -2.41 -43.39
C PRO A 8 0.89 -2.72 -42.40
N SER A 9 -0.33 -2.30 -42.68
CA SER A 9 -1.48 -2.56 -41.79
C SER A 9 -1.80 -4.05 -41.68
N SER A 10 -1.75 -4.75 -42.80
CA SER A 10 -2.00 -6.19 -42.84
C SER A 10 -0.94 -6.98 -42.11
N ILE A 11 0.32 -6.62 -42.23
CA ILE A 11 1.44 -7.26 -41.54
C ILE A 11 1.36 -7.03 -40.04
N PHE A 12 1.01 -5.82 -39.62
CA PHE A 12 0.82 -5.48 -38.22
C PHE A 12 -0.32 -6.28 -37.59
N PHE A 13 -1.41 -6.45 -38.33
CA PHE A 13 -2.57 -7.18 -37.84
C PHE A 13 -2.27 -8.68 -37.66
N ILE A 14 -1.51 -9.27 -38.55
CA ILE A 14 -1.05 -10.67 -38.45
C ILE A 14 -0.14 -10.85 -37.23
N GLY A 15 0.72 -9.89 -36.93
CA GLY A 15 1.54 -9.89 -35.74
C GLY A 15 0.75 -9.91 -34.44
N CYS A 16 -0.37 -9.24 -34.39
CA CYS A 16 -1.25 -9.25 -33.22
C CYS A 16 -1.91 -10.63 -33.01
N GLN A 17 -2.23 -11.33 -34.06
CA GLN A 17 -2.83 -12.67 -33.96
C GLN A 17 -1.86 -13.72 -33.41
N SER A 18 -0.58 -13.60 -33.69
CA SER A 18 0.43 -14.52 -33.18
C SER A 18 0.67 -14.40 -31.67
N ASN A 19 0.15 -13.36 -31.05
CA ASN A 19 0.24 -13.17 -29.60
C ASN A 19 -0.81 -13.98 -28.81
N ALA A 20 -1.74 -14.63 -29.46
CA ALA A 20 -2.75 -15.45 -28.78
C ALA A 20 -2.14 -16.56 -27.90
N PRO A 21 -1.10 -17.30 -28.29
CA PRO A 21 -0.41 -18.25 -27.42
C PRO A 21 0.31 -17.60 -26.25
N ALA A 22 0.77 -16.37 -26.41
CA ALA A 22 1.45 -15.64 -25.34
C ALA A 22 0.51 -15.27 -24.18
N SER A 23 -0.79 -15.21 -24.41
CA SER A 23 -1.76 -14.91 -23.33
C SER A 23 -1.87 -16.02 -22.30
N SER A 24 -1.68 -17.29 -22.67
CA SER A 24 -1.64 -18.40 -21.72
C SER A 24 -0.38 -18.37 -20.86
N VAL A 25 0.77 -18.03 -21.42
CA VAL A 25 2.02 -17.81 -20.66
C VAL A 25 1.88 -16.62 -19.71
N PHE A 26 1.17 -15.58 -20.12
CA PHE A 26 0.90 -14.42 -19.29
C PHE A 26 0.02 -14.75 -18.08
N LEU A 27 -0.97 -15.63 -18.22
CA LEU A 27 -1.79 -16.13 -17.12
C LEU A 27 -0.98 -16.96 -16.11
N ASP A 28 -0.05 -17.78 -16.58
CA ASP A 28 0.87 -18.52 -15.71
C ASP A 28 1.81 -17.58 -14.95
N TYR A 29 2.29 -16.53 -15.60
CA TYR A 29 3.08 -15.49 -14.96
C TYR A 29 2.30 -14.74 -13.88
N LEU A 30 1.02 -14.41 -14.10
CA LEU A 30 0.18 -13.75 -13.10
C LEU A 30 -0.12 -14.65 -11.90
N SER A 31 -0.26 -15.95 -12.09
CA SER A 31 -0.47 -16.88 -10.98
C SER A 31 0.78 -17.06 -10.12
N ASP A 32 1.96 -17.00 -10.72
CA ASP A 32 3.24 -17.04 -10.02
C ASP A 32 3.51 -15.73 -9.29
N SER A 33 3.16 -14.59 -9.90
CA SER A 33 3.27 -13.26 -9.26
C SER A 33 2.43 -13.13 -8.00
N ARG A 34 1.32 -13.86 -7.88
CA ARG A 34 0.52 -13.89 -6.65
C ARG A 34 1.24 -14.56 -5.47
N GLN A 35 2.18 -15.44 -5.72
CA GLN A 35 2.99 -16.06 -4.69
C GLN A 35 4.14 -15.16 -4.26
N GLU A 36 4.73 -14.39 -5.17
CA GLU A 36 5.79 -13.43 -4.86
C GLU A 36 5.29 -12.22 -4.05
N LEU A 37 4.03 -11.82 -4.22
CA LEU A 37 3.41 -10.75 -3.43
C LEU A 37 3.30 -11.07 -1.92
N ARG A 38 3.63 -12.29 -1.50
CA ARG A 38 3.75 -12.70 -0.10
C ARG A 38 5.15 -12.52 0.48
N VAL A 39 6.08 -11.92 -0.24
CA VAL A 39 7.35 -11.50 0.33
C VAL A 39 7.04 -10.46 1.41
N ARG A 40 7.23 -10.87 2.65
CA ARG A 40 7.04 -10.00 3.82
C ARG A 40 8.04 -8.86 3.72
N ARG A 41 7.54 -7.67 3.51
CA ARG A 41 8.35 -6.46 3.57
C ARG A 41 8.63 -6.16 5.03
N GLU A 42 9.89 -6.08 5.41
CA GLU A 42 10.26 -5.56 6.71
C GLU A 42 10.06 -4.06 6.70
N ILE A 43 9.02 -3.61 7.36
CA ILE A 43 8.71 -2.21 7.52
C ILE A 43 9.37 -1.74 8.80
N GLN A 44 10.26 -0.78 8.68
CA GLN A 44 10.86 -0.09 9.82
C GLN A 44 10.08 1.20 10.04
N LEU A 45 9.47 1.34 11.19
CA LEU A 45 8.68 2.49 11.58
C LEU A 45 9.38 3.25 12.70
N SER A 46 9.39 4.56 12.60
CA SER A 46 9.81 5.47 13.69
C SER A 46 8.73 5.56 14.77
N GLY A 47 9.11 6.06 15.94
CA GLY A 47 8.16 6.22 17.06
C GLY A 47 6.94 7.08 16.72
N GLY A 48 7.14 8.17 16.00
CA GLY A 48 6.06 9.06 15.54
C GLY A 48 5.12 8.37 14.57
N GLU A 49 5.65 7.61 13.61
CA GLU A 49 4.86 6.84 12.65
C GLU A 49 3.99 5.78 13.34
N ILE A 50 4.55 5.10 14.33
CA ILE A 50 3.83 4.11 15.15
C ILE A 50 2.65 4.77 15.87
N THR A 51 2.86 5.93 16.47
CA THR A 51 1.83 6.68 17.18
C THR A 51 0.70 7.08 16.24
N ILE A 52 1.02 7.62 15.09
CA ILE A 52 0.02 8.03 14.07
C ILE A 52 -0.76 6.82 13.55
N LEU A 53 -0.09 5.74 13.20
CA LEU A 53 -0.75 4.52 12.71
C LEU A 53 -1.68 3.89 13.77
N LYS A 54 -1.29 3.93 15.05
CA LYS A 54 -2.16 3.50 16.16
C LYS A 54 -3.37 4.41 16.34
N ALA A 55 -3.21 5.72 16.18
CA ALA A 55 -4.28 6.69 16.28
C ALA A 55 -5.32 6.55 15.16
N ILE A 56 -4.87 6.29 13.94
CA ILE A 56 -5.75 6.03 12.77
C ILE A 56 -6.41 4.66 12.91
N GLY A 57 -5.68 3.67 13.41
CA GLY A 57 -6.13 2.30 13.49
C GLY A 57 -5.94 1.52 12.19
N LEU A 58 -5.60 0.24 12.31
CA LEU A 58 -5.30 -0.66 11.18
C LEU A 58 -6.55 -1.36 10.61
N SER A 59 -7.73 -0.92 11.00
CA SER A 59 -9.00 -1.53 10.56
C SER A 59 -9.38 -1.17 9.11
N GLY A 60 -8.64 -0.25 8.48
CA GLY A 60 -8.95 0.25 7.14
C GLY A 60 -10.11 1.25 7.12
N SER A 61 -10.62 1.66 8.27
CA SER A 61 -11.60 2.73 8.38
C SER A 61 -10.97 4.08 8.05
N GLN A 62 -11.76 4.97 7.47
CA GLN A 62 -11.34 6.33 7.17
C GLN A 62 -11.49 7.20 8.42
N VAL A 63 -10.45 7.92 8.77
CA VAL A 63 -10.40 8.82 9.92
C VAL A 63 -10.20 10.24 9.42
N ALA A 64 -11.04 11.16 9.88
CA ALA A 64 -10.85 12.58 9.58
C ALA A 64 -9.63 13.13 10.32
N GLY A 65 -8.86 13.99 9.66
CA GLY A 65 -7.63 14.55 10.23
C GLY A 65 -7.85 15.34 11.53
N LYS A 66 -9.03 15.94 11.69
CA LYS A 66 -9.41 16.60 12.95
C LYS A 66 -9.35 15.64 14.14
N PHE A 67 -9.92 14.44 14.00
CA PHE A 67 -9.86 13.41 15.05
C PHE A 67 -8.45 12.86 15.27
N LEU A 68 -7.63 12.87 14.21
CA LEU A 68 -6.24 12.48 14.33
C LEU A 68 -5.48 13.46 15.20
N ILE A 69 -5.66 14.76 14.98
CA ILE A 69 -5.05 15.82 15.77
C ILE A 69 -5.48 15.75 17.24
N GLU A 70 -6.77 15.55 17.50
CA GLU A 70 -7.32 15.40 18.86
C GLU A 70 -6.76 14.19 19.61
N ARG A 71 -6.42 13.10 18.90
CA ARG A 71 -5.87 11.90 19.52
C ARG A 71 -4.36 11.97 19.78
N ILE A 72 -3.68 12.86 19.07
CA ILE A 72 -2.21 12.98 19.12
C ILE A 72 -1.86 14.36 19.70
N GLU A 73 -2.21 14.60 20.96
CA GLU A 73 -1.88 15.83 21.65
C GLU A 73 -0.39 15.93 22.03
N GLU A 74 0.31 14.80 22.08
CA GLU A 74 1.70 14.72 22.53
C GLU A 74 2.73 15.05 21.44
N VAL A 75 2.32 15.07 20.16
CA VAL A 75 3.23 15.29 19.04
C VAL A 75 3.16 16.73 18.56
N GLU A 76 4.32 17.33 18.35
CA GLU A 76 4.42 18.70 17.83
C GLU A 76 3.81 18.79 16.41
N ALA A 77 3.16 19.92 16.13
CA ALA A 77 2.47 20.14 14.86
C ALA A 77 3.35 19.93 13.62
N GLY A 78 4.62 20.38 13.70
CA GLY A 78 5.59 20.19 12.62
C GLY A 78 5.92 18.72 12.40
N GLU A 79 6.21 17.99 13.46
CA GLU A 79 6.50 16.56 13.41
C GLU A 79 5.30 15.75 12.89
N LEU A 80 4.09 16.13 13.29
CA LEU A 80 2.87 15.49 12.79
C LEU A 80 2.73 15.63 11.27
N ILE A 81 2.93 16.85 10.73
CA ILE A 81 2.84 17.12 9.29
C ILE A 81 3.87 16.33 8.53
N ASP A 82 5.13 16.34 8.96
CA ASP A 82 6.23 15.64 8.32
C ASP A 82 6.02 14.13 8.35
N THR A 83 5.60 13.60 9.48
CA THR A 83 5.38 12.16 9.64
C THR A 83 4.17 11.68 8.82
N VAL A 84 3.06 12.41 8.84
CA VAL A 84 1.88 12.08 8.02
C VAL A 84 2.22 12.19 6.53
N GLY A 85 2.93 13.26 6.14
CA GLY A 85 3.42 13.45 4.78
C GLY A 85 4.29 12.29 4.32
N GLY A 86 5.25 11.87 5.12
CA GLY A 86 6.12 10.72 4.84
C GLY A 86 5.35 9.40 4.71
N LEU A 87 4.39 9.14 5.57
CA LEU A 87 3.55 7.93 5.50
C LEU A 87 2.67 7.90 4.24
N VAL A 88 2.18 9.06 3.78
CA VAL A 88 1.43 9.19 2.52
C VAL A 88 2.35 8.99 1.33
N GLU A 89 3.55 9.57 1.35
CA GLU A 89 4.54 9.43 0.29
C GLU A 89 5.04 7.98 0.14
N MET A 90 5.28 7.29 1.24
CA MET A 90 5.60 5.86 1.26
C MET A 90 4.43 4.96 0.83
N GLY A 91 3.22 5.49 0.74
CA GLY A 91 2.02 4.77 0.36
C GLY A 91 1.40 3.91 1.47
N TYR A 92 1.83 4.07 2.71
CA TYR A 92 1.24 3.36 3.86
C TYR A 92 -0.11 3.96 4.28
N LEU A 93 -0.26 5.28 4.08
CA LEU A 93 -1.51 6.00 4.26
C LEU A 93 -2.07 6.49 2.93
N LEU A 94 -3.37 6.36 2.78
CA LEU A 94 -4.14 6.98 1.73
C LEU A 94 -4.78 8.25 2.29
N SER A 95 -4.56 9.37 1.62
CA SER A 95 -5.12 10.67 1.97
C SER A 95 -6.00 11.20 0.86
N THR A 96 -7.02 11.97 1.21
CA THR A 96 -7.83 12.71 0.22
C THR A 96 -7.07 13.84 -0.44
N LYS A 97 -6.04 14.38 0.24
CA LYS A 97 -5.10 15.36 -0.31
C LYS A 97 -3.72 14.75 -0.50
N VAL A 98 -3.09 15.02 -1.64
CA VAL A 98 -1.75 14.51 -1.96
C VAL A 98 -0.65 15.33 -1.27
N ASN A 99 -0.81 16.64 -1.21
CA ASN A 99 0.17 17.54 -0.62
C ASN A 99 -0.33 18.05 0.73
N ILE A 100 0.28 17.57 1.78
CA ILE A 100 0.02 17.97 3.15
C ILE A 100 1.21 18.78 3.65
N ARG A 101 1.02 20.09 3.78
CA ARG A 101 2.08 21.02 4.22
C ARG A 101 1.70 21.84 5.43
N THR A 102 0.42 21.91 5.77
CA THR A 102 -0.09 22.72 6.88
C THR A 102 -1.02 21.89 7.75
N MET A 103 -1.17 22.32 9.01
CA MET A 103 -2.13 21.69 9.93
C MET A 103 -3.57 21.76 9.40
N GLN A 104 -3.92 22.82 8.69
CA GLN A 104 -5.23 22.94 8.05
C GLN A 104 -5.44 21.88 6.95
N ASP A 105 -4.36 21.52 6.24
CA ASP A 105 -4.42 20.44 5.25
C ASP A 105 -4.65 19.09 5.92
N VAL A 106 -4.00 18.84 7.06
CA VAL A 106 -4.24 17.64 7.88
C VAL A 106 -5.68 17.61 8.37
N GLU A 107 -6.15 18.70 8.96
CA GLU A 107 -7.51 18.80 9.53
C GLU A 107 -8.62 18.54 8.50
N ARG A 108 -8.46 19.10 7.28
CA ARG A 108 -9.41 18.97 6.19
C ARG A 108 -9.29 17.67 5.40
N SER A 109 -8.23 16.91 5.63
CA SER A 109 -7.99 15.64 4.96
C SER A 109 -8.60 14.48 5.75
N SER A 110 -8.85 13.41 5.06
CA SER A 110 -9.20 12.15 5.68
C SER A 110 -8.14 11.11 5.34
N PHE A 111 -7.78 10.33 6.32
CA PHE A 111 -6.72 9.34 6.24
C PHE A 111 -7.25 7.92 6.40
N ARG A 112 -6.69 7.01 5.66
CA ARG A 112 -6.98 5.59 5.75
C ARG A 112 -5.70 4.79 5.56
N VAL A 113 -5.52 3.75 6.35
CA VAL A 113 -4.40 2.82 6.15
C VAL A 113 -4.60 2.07 4.83
N ASN A 114 -3.54 2.00 4.04
CA ASN A 114 -3.57 1.26 2.78
C ASN A 114 -3.74 -0.24 3.06
N PRO A 115 -4.80 -0.87 2.56
CA PRO A 115 -5.08 -2.28 2.83
C PRO A 115 -3.99 -3.22 2.33
N SER A 116 -3.23 -2.82 1.32
CA SER A 116 -2.09 -3.60 0.79
C SER A 116 -0.96 -3.76 1.80
N TYR A 117 -0.78 -2.80 2.68
CA TYR A 117 0.25 -2.79 3.73
C TYR A 117 -0.29 -3.04 5.13
N ALA A 118 -1.61 -3.09 5.30
CA ALA A 118 -2.24 -3.19 6.61
C ALA A 118 -1.78 -4.41 7.42
N HIS A 119 -1.53 -5.53 6.77
CA HIS A 119 -1.02 -6.74 7.41
C HIS A 119 0.43 -6.56 7.90
N ASP A 120 1.30 -6.04 7.03
CA ASP A 120 2.73 -5.86 7.32
C ASP A 120 2.91 -4.76 8.39
N LEU A 121 2.12 -3.69 8.31
CA LEU A 121 2.08 -2.65 9.34
C LEU A 121 1.62 -3.19 10.69
N LYS A 122 0.64 -4.07 10.72
CA LYS A 122 0.17 -4.72 11.94
C LYS A 122 1.23 -5.59 12.57
N ASP A 123 1.97 -6.33 11.76
CA ASP A 123 3.09 -7.15 12.22
C ASP A 123 4.26 -6.30 12.72
N ALA A 124 4.48 -5.11 12.12
CA ALA A 124 5.49 -4.16 12.56
C ALA A 124 5.13 -3.47 13.88
N LEU A 125 3.85 -3.17 14.10
CA LEU A 125 3.35 -2.54 15.32
C LEU A 125 3.34 -3.50 16.51
N ASP A 126 3.06 -4.79 16.28
CA ASP A 126 2.96 -5.82 17.32
C ASP A 126 3.88 -7.03 17.05
N PRO A 127 5.20 -6.88 17.22
CA PRO A 127 6.15 -7.97 16.96
C PRO A 127 5.98 -9.17 17.92
N TYR A 128 5.40 -8.95 19.10
CA TYR A 128 5.13 -10.02 20.07
C TYR A 128 3.99 -10.94 19.62
N ARG A 129 2.94 -10.36 19.06
CA ARG A 129 1.79 -11.09 18.52
C ARG A 129 2.21 -12.07 17.42
N ARG A 130 3.14 -11.64 16.57
CA ARG A 130 3.72 -12.49 15.53
C ARG A 130 4.41 -13.72 16.11
N ARG A 131 5.22 -13.55 17.15
CA ARG A 131 5.93 -14.65 17.81
C ARG A 131 4.98 -15.66 18.44
N GLU A 132 3.88 -15.20 19.03
CA GLU A 132 2.86 -16.09 19.61
C GLU A 132 2.09 -16.85 18.54
N GLN A 133 1.69 -16.21 17.48
CA GLN A 133 1.03 -16.87 16.35
C GLN A 133 1.92 -17.95 15.72
N GLU A 134 3.19 -17.67 15.59
CA GLU A 134 4.14 -18.63 15.05
C GLU A 134 4.34 -19.83 16.00
N LYS A 135 4.38 -19.62 17.31
CA LYS A 135 4.39 -20.70 18.32
C LYS A 135 3.13 -21.55 18.23
N HIS A 136 1.96 -20.93 18.11
CA HIS A 136 0.68 -21.66 17.96
C HIS A 136 0.62 -22.46 16.66
N ARG A 137 1.16 -21.90 15.58
CA ARG A 137 1.22 -22.59 14.29
C ARG A 137 2.15 -23.81 14.32
N ARG A 138 3.28 -23.71 15.01
CA ARG A 138 4.20 -24.84 15.21
C ARG A 138 3.56 -25.95 16.06
N ARG A 139 2.83 -25.61 17.11
CA ARG A 139 2.09 -26.58 17.96
C ARG A 139 1.00 -27.34 17.22
N ARG A 140 0.37 -26.75 16.22
CA ARG A 140 -0.69 -27.41 15.42
C ARG A 140 -0.15 -28.36 14.35
N ARG A 141 1.13 -28.24 14.00
CA ARG A 141 1.79 -29.08 12.98
C ARG A 141 2.55 -30.28 13.56
N GLY A 142 2.75 -30.32 14.83
CA GLY A 142 3.32 -31.46 15.55
C GLY A 142 2.25 -32.27 16.23
#